data_5a1c1563e26807f29f22a6465085b5e8
#
_entry.id   5a1c1563e26807f29f22a6465085b5e8
#
_cell.length_a   1.000
_cell.length_b   1.000
_cell.length_c   1.000
_cell.angle_alpha   90.00
_cell.angle_beta   90.00
_cell.angle_gamma   90.00
#
_symmetry.space_group_name_H-M   'P 1'
#
loop_
_entity.id
_entity.type
_entity.pdbx_description
1 polymer ?
#
loop_
_entity_poly.entity_id
_entity_poly.type
_entity_poly.pdbx_seq_one_letter_code
_entity_poly.pdbx_strand_id
1 'polypeptide(L)'
;MTLQRYDRETLFFFAYHFNKNHRAIAVAWAVMSIILCVLTIIAFSQPQWVGDTEDSPGYGHLGVYAYCVPDDIDASYVCTGSFTSFDSILNDYFRATTVFVGLSALFMLIVCGALIMFFCFKKGYVFVICGALELITGWCTFI
;
A
#
# COMPACT_ATOMS: atom_id res chain seq x y z
N MET A 1 -48.63 6.92 -26.62
CA MET A 1 -47.50 7.93 -26.59
C MET A 1 -47.01 8.27 -25.21
N THR A 2 -47.74 8.05 -24.14
CA THR A 2 -47.35 8.39 -22.74
C THR A 2 -46.41 7.40 -22.06
N LEU A 3 -46.50 6.10 -22.32
CA LEU A 3 -45.69 5.05 -21.74
C LEU A 3 -44.18 5.16 -22.18
N GLN A 4 -43.95 5.51 -23.43
CA GLN A 4 -42.60 5.63 -23.98
C GLN A 4 -41.82 6.87 -23.46
N ARG A 5 -42.53 7.89 -23.01
CA ARG A 5 -41.95 9.08 -22.39
C ARG A 5 -41.54 8.80 -20.93
N TYR A 6 -42.37 8.05 -20.18
CA TYR A 6 -42.08 7.66 -18.81
C TYR A 6 -40.84 6.77 -18.69
N ASP A 7 -40.67 5.82 -19.60
CA ASP A 7 -39.49 4.93 -19.64
C ASP A 7 -38.19 5.73 -19.90
N ARG A 8 -38.25 6.75 -20.75
CA ARG A 8 -37.08 7.55 -21.07
C ARG A 8 -36.62 8.43 -19.90
N GLU A 9 -37.55 9.02 -19.17
CA GLU A 9 -37.21 9.86 -18.00
C GLU A 9 -36.67 9.05 -16.85
N THR A 10 -37.21 7.86 -16.60
CA THR A 10 -36.70 6.94 -15.59
C THR A 10 -35.29 6.45 -15.95
N LEU A 11 -35.03 6.11 -17.21
CA LEU A 11 -33.70 5.73 -17.69
C LEU A 11 -32.67 6.87 -17.53
N PHE A 12 -33.04 8.13 -17.84
CA PHE A 12 -32.18 9.26 -17.64
C PHE A 12 -31.89 9.52 -16.16
N PHE A 13 -32.89 9.36 -15.29
CA PHE A 13 -32.72 9.52 -13.85
C PHE A 13 -31.79 8.44 -13.28
N PHE A 14 -31.96 7.18 -13.67
CA PHE A 14 -31.07 6.08 -13.30
C PHE A 14 -29.66 6.30 -13.82
N ALA A 15 -29.49 6.68 -15.07
CA ALA A 15 -28.18 6.94 -15.66
C ALA A 15 -27.46 8.11 -14.97
N TYR A 16 -28.19 9.16 -14.61
CA TYR A 16 -27.64 10.31 -13.88
C TYR A 16 -27.18 9.95 -12.47
N HIS A 17 -28.02 9.24 -11.71
CA HIS A 17 -27.68 8.79 -10.35
C HIS A 17 -26.56 7.77 -10.37
N PHE A 18 -26.55 6.84 -11.32
CA PHE A 18 -25.49 5.88 -11.52
C PHE A 18 -24.15 6.57 -11.80
N ASN A 19 -24.12 7.54 -12.72
CA ASN A 19 -22.92 8.29 -13.06
C ASN A 19 -22.41 9.16 -11.89
N LYS A 20 -23.31 9.74 -11.10
CA LYS A 20 -22.95 10.52 -9.91
C LYS A 20 -22.37 9.63 -8.81
N ASN A 21 -22.97 8.47 -8.55
CA ASN A 21 -22.49 7.53 -7.54
C ASN A 21 -21.17 6.90 -7.92
N HIS A 22 -20.96 6.57 -9.21
CA HIS A 22 -19.66 6.06 -9.70
C HIS A 22 -18.53 7.05 -9.48
N ARG A 23 -18.75 8.33 -9.68
CA ARG A 23 -17.74 9.36 -9.41
C ARG A 23 -17.40 9.44 -7.93
N ALA A 24 -18.40 9.42 -7.06
CA ALA A 24 -18.17 9.46 -5.62
C ALA A 24 -17.40 8.23 -5.13
N ILE A 25 -17.78 7.05 -5.60
CA ILE A 25 -17.08 5.79 -5.28
C ILE A 25 -15.65 5.82 -5.79
N ALA A 26 -15.42 6.28 -7.02
CA ALA A 26 -14.08 6.37 -7.61
C ALA A 26 -13.17 7.34 -6.84
N VAL A 27 -13.69 8.48 -6.40
CA VAL A 27 -12.93 9.44 -5.57
C VAL A 27 -12.63 8.85 -4.20
N ALA A 28 -13.63 8.24 -3.53
CA ALA A 28 -13.43 7.59 -2.24
C ALA A 28 -12.38 6.49 -2.32
N TRP A 29 -12.45 5.64 -3.34
CA TRP A 29 -11.46 4.59 -3.58
C TRP A 29 -10.06 5.17 -3.83
N ALA A 30 -9.92 6.21 -4.67
CA ALA A 30 -8.63 6.86 -4.93
C ALA A 30 -8.01 7.45 -3.64
N VAL A 31 -8.82 8.06 -2.77
CA VAL A 31 -8.34 8.59 -1.49
C VAL A 31 -7.85 7.45 -0.58
N MET A 32 -8.61 6.35 -0.51
CA MET A 32 -8.21 5.18 0.28
C MET A 32 -6.91 4.56 -0.25
N SER A 33 -6.74 4.43 -1.56
CA SER A 33 -5.51 3.92 -2.19
C SER A 33 -4.29 4.79 -1.87
N ILE A 34 -4.45 6.12 -1.87
CA ILE A 34 -3.37 7.05 -1.48
C ILE A 34 -3.00 6.87 -0.01
N ILE A 35 -3.98 6.76 0.88
CA ILE A 35 -3.74 6.52 2.31
C ILE A 35 -3.01 5.20 2.51
N LEU A 36 -3.45 4.12 1.86
CA LEU A 36 -2.79 2.81 1.93
C LEU A 36 -1.36 2.86 1.38
N CYS A 37 -1.11 3.59 0.30
CA CYS A 37 0.23 3.79 -0.25
C CYS A 37 1.16 4.43 0.79
N VAL A 38 0.72 5.51 1.43
CA VAL A 38 1.51 6.20 2.47
C VAL A 38 1.79 5.26 3.65
N LEU A 39 0.77 4.55 4.14
CA LEU A 39 0.91 3.59 5.24
C LEU A 39 1.87 2.45 4.88
N THR A 40 1.81 1.91 3.67
CA THR A 40 2.70 0.84 3.22
C THR A 40 4.15 1.31 3.14
N ILE A 41 4.40 2.53 2.66
CA ILE A 41 5.74 3.11 2.62
C ILE A 41 6.28 3.34 4.04
N ILE A 42 5.47 3.90 4.93
CA ILE A 42 5.85 4.09 6.33
C ILE A 42 6.18 2.75 6.97
N ALA A 43 5.29 1.76 6.81
CA ALA A 43 5.48 0.43 7.33
C ALA A 43 6.78 -0.21 6.83
N PHE A 44 7.06 -0.14 5.54
CA PHE A 44 8.31 -0.66 4.96
C PHE A 44 9.55 0.05 5.49
N SER A 45 9.47 1.37 5.70
CA SER A 45 10.61 2.20 6.11
C SER A 45 10.93 2.11 7.60
N GLN A 46 9.97 1.67 8.43
CA GLN A 46 10.14 1.62 9.88
C GLN A 46 11.04 0.46 10.31
N PRO A 47 12.14 0.70 11.04
CA PRO A 47 12.99 -0.36 11.61
C PRO A 47 12.49 -0.90 12.94
N GLN A 48 11.31 -0.47 13.42
CA GLN A 48 10.79 -0.73 14.77
C GLN A 48 9.44 -1.45 14.74
N TRP A 49 9.37 -2.61 14.08
CA TRP A 49 8.16 -3.42 14.06
C TRP A 49 7.96 -4.24 15.31
N VAL A 50 9.05 -4.79 15.80
CA VAL A 50 9.11 -5.56 17.04
C VAL A 50 10.25 -4.99 17.86
N GLY A 51 10.00 -4.66 19.11
CA GLY A 51 11.00 -4.15 20.02
C GLY A 51 10.97 -4.94 21.33
N ASP A 52 12.13 -5.16 21.89
CA ASP A 52 12.28 -5.69 23.23
C ASP A 52 12.12 -4.57 24.27
N THR A 53 11.77 -4.95 25.50
CA THR A 53 11.73 -4.03 26.64
C THR A 53 13.13 -3.80 27.19
N GLU A 54 13.36 -2.65 27.80
CA GLU A 54 14.66 -2.29 28.40
C GLU A 54 15.15 -3.28 29.49
N ASP A 55 14.24 -4.10 30.01
CA ASP A 55 14.57 -5.13 31.01
C ASP A 55 15.13 -6.42 30.37
N SER A 56 15.12 -6.54 29.06
CA SER A 56 15.61 -7.72 28.35
C SER A 56 17.13 -7.63 28.12
N PRO A 57 17.91 -8.67 28.41
CA PRO A 57 19.33 -8.67 28.07
C PRO A 57 19.51 -8.61 26.56
N GLY A 58 20.12 -7.52 26.05
CA GLY A 58 20.35 -7.32 24.62
C GLY A 58 19.12 -6.77 23.89
N TYR A 59 18.35 -5.90 24.55
CA TYR A 59 17.17 -5.26 23.96
C TYR A 59 17.51 -4.58 22.63
N GLY A 60 16.57 -4.65 21.67
CA GLY A 60 16.75 -4.12 20.32
C GLY A 60 15.44 -3.94 19.60
N HIS A 61 15.52 -3.42 18.40
CA HIS A 61 14.38 -3.24 17.51
C HIS A 61 14.58 -4.04 16.22
N LEU A 62 13.51 -4.68 15.77
CA LEU A 62 13.50 -5.44 14.53
C LEU A 62 12.49 -4.83 13.54
N GLY A 63 12.94 -4.47 12.36
CA GLY A 63 12.12 -4.04 11.24
C GLY A 63 11.98 -5.12 10.18
N VAL A 64 11.44 -4.75 9.00
CA VAL A 64 11.26 -5.68 7.89
C VAL A 64 12.60 -6.17 7.32
N TYR A 65 13.60 -5.30 7.23
CA TYR A 65 14.91 -5.59 6.62
C TYR A 65 16.10 -5.23 7.51
N ALA A 66 15.88 -4.52 8.60
CA ALA A 66 16.95 -4.07 9.49
C ALA A 66 16.65 -4.46 10.93
N TYR A 67 17.69 -4.77 11.69
CA TYR A 67 17.63 -4.91 13.14
C TYR A 67 18.62 -3.92 13.79
N CYS A 68 18.20 -3.34 14.90
CA CYS A 68 18.96 -2.34 15.63
C CYS A 68 19.19 -2.83 17.04
N VAL A 69 20.44 -2.81 17.48
CA VAL A 69 20.85 -3.15 18.87
C VAL A 69 21.50 -1.92 19.50
N PRO A 70 21.40 -1.74 20.82
CA PRO A 70 22.11 -0.66 21.51
C PRO A 70 23.61 -0.89 21.42
N ASP A 71 24.37 0.18 21.24
CA ASP A 71 25.82 0.16 21.35
C ASP A 71 26.21 0.22 22.82
N ASP A 72 27.14 -0.64 23.23
CA ASP A 72 27.65 -0.71 24.61
C ASP A 72 28.43 0.55 25.03
N ILE A 73 28.84 1.39 24.07
CA ILE A 73 29.74 2.54 24.31
C ILE A 73 28.99 3.86 24.40
N ASP A 74 28.04 4.11 23.47
CA ASP A 74 27.46 5.46 23.28
C ASP A 74 25.94 5.55 23.52
N ALA A 75 25.29 4.53 24.04
CA ALA A 75 23.80 4.45 24.18
C ALA A 75 23.05 4.79 22.87
N SER A 76 23.73 4.70 21.73
CA SER A 76 23.15 4.83 20.40
C SER A 76 22.76 3.46 19.86
N TYR A 77 21.80 3.43 18.91
CA TYR A 77 21.43 2.19 18.25
C TYR A 77 22.29 1.97 17.00
N VAL A 78 22.93 0.82 16.91
CA VAL A 78 23.61 0.36 15.71
C VAL A 78 22.64 -0.51 14.93
N CYS A 79 22.25 -0.05 13.75
CA CYS A 79 21.31 -0.76 12.87
C CYS A 79 22.07 -1.52 11.77
N THR A 80 21.76 -2.80 11.64
CA THR A 80 22.35 -3.68 10.62
C THR A 80 21.23 -4.21 9.73
N GLY A 81 21.47 -4.28 8.43
CA GLY A 81 20.53 -4.75 7.42
C GLY A 81 20.20 -3.66 6.41
N SER A 82 20.11 -4.04 5.15
CA SER A 82 19.73 -3.16 4.05
C SER A 82 18.90 -3.91 3.03
N PHE A 83 17.86 -3.30 2.49
CA PHE A 83 17.05 -3.90 1.43
C PHE A 83 17.81 -4.04 0.10
N THR A 84 18.95 -3.34 -0.06
CA THR A 84 19.83 -3.44 -1.25
C THR A 84 20.88 -4.52 -1.11
N SER A 85 21.15 -4.99 0.12
CA SER A 85 22.15 -6.02 0.42
C SER A 85 21.49 -7.15 1.22
N PHE A 86 20.91 -8.10 0.51
CA PHE A 86 20.16 -9.22 1.13
C PHE A 86 21.00 -10.09 2.08
N ASP A 87 22.31 -10.12 1.88
CA ASP A 87 23.23 -10.87 2.75
C ASP A 87 23.32 -10.29 4.16
N SER A 88 23.01 -8.99 4.32
CA SER A 88 23.01 -8.31 5.62
C SER A 88 21.72 -8.54 6.43
N ILE A 89 20.70 -9.18 5.85
CA ILE A 89 19.43 -9.46 6.50
C ILE A 89 19.56 -10.74 7.35
N LEU A 90 18.98 -10.70 8.54
CA LEU A 90 19.14 -11.65 9.64
C LEU A 90 19.01 -13.13 9.23
N ASN A 91 17.99 -13.49 8.45
CA ASN A 91 17.76 -14.86 7.97
C ASN A 91 16.90 -14.89 6.70
N ASP A 92 16.74 -16.10 6.11
CA ASP A 92 16.03 -16.28 4.83
C ASP A 92 14.54 -15.94 4.92
N TYR A 93 13.89 -16.11 6.07
CA TYR A 93 12.50 -15.73 6.26
C TYR A 93 12.33 -14.20 6.19
N PHE A 94 13.20 -13.44 6.85
CA PHE A 94 13.21 -11.97 6.77
C PHE A 94 13.57 -11.47 5.38
N ARG A 95 14.45 -12.18 4.65
CA ARG A 95 14.74 -11.88 3.23
C ARG A 95 13.50 -12.02 2.37
N ALA A 96 12.75 -13.13 2.53
CA ALA A 96 11.50 -13.34 1.81
C ALA A 96 10.47 -12.25 2.16
N THR A 97 10.27 -11.96 3.44
CA THR A 97 9.37 -10.91 3.90
C THR A 97 9.75 -9.53 3.32
N THR A 98 11.03 -9.19 3.32
CA THR A 98 11.54 -7.94 2.73
C THR A 98 11.18 -7.83 1.25
N VAL A 99 11.32 -8.93 0.49
CA VAL A 99 10.95 -8.97 -0.94
C VAL A 99 9.46 -8.75 -1.12
N PHE A 100 8.60 -9.49 -0.39
CA PHE A 100 7.15 -9.39 -0.56
C PHE A 100 6.60 -8.02 -0.14
N VAL A 101 7.03 -7.50 1.01
CA VAL A 101 6.60 -6.17 1.50
C VAL A 101 7.17 -5.07 0.61
N GLY A 102 8.42 -5.19 0.16
CA GLY A 102 9.03 -4.24 -0.79
C GLY A 102 8.31 -4.24 -2.14
N LEU A 103 7.94 -5.42 -2.65
CA LEU A 103 7.16 -5.55 -3.89
C LEU A 103 5.77 -4.92 -3.75
N SER A 104 5.11 -5.11 -2.60
CA SER A 104 3.81 -4.50 -2.33
C SER A 104 3.91 -2.97 -2.28
N ALA A 105 4.94 -2.42 -1.66
CA ALA A 105 5.19 -0.98 -1.65
C ALA A 105 5.42 -0.42 -3.07
N LEU A 106 6.16 -1.15 -3.91
CA LEU A 106 6.37 -0.79 -5.31
C LEU A 106 5.06 -0.77 -6.11
N PHE A 107 4.22 -1.81 -5.96
CA PHE A 107 2.93 -1.86 -6.65
C PHE A 107 2.00 -0.73 -6.20
N MET A 108 1.97 -0.40 -4.91
CA MET A 108 1.20 0.74 -4.42
C MET A 108 1.68 2.08 -4.98
N LEU A 109 2.98 2.27 -5.16
CA LEU A 109 3.52 3.45 -5.86
C LEU A 109 3.07 3.51 -7.32
N ILE A 110 3.06 2.38 -8.02
CA ILE A 110 2.57 2.30 -9.40
C ILE A 110 1.07 2.63 -9.46
N VAL A 111 0.26 2.14 -8.52
CA VAL A 111 -1.17 2.47 -8.42
C VAL A 111 -1.37 3.97 -8.21
N CYS A 112 -0.64 4.59 -7.28
CA CYS A 112 -0.72 6.03 -7.05
C CYS A 112 -0.31 6.83 -8.29
N GLY A 113 0.73 6.43 -8.99
CA GLY A 113 1.14 7.03 -10.26
C GLY A 113 0.05 6.90 -11.34
N ALA A 114 -0.56 5.72 -11.46
CA ALA A 114 -1.65 5.47 -12.40
C ALA A 114 -2.91 6.29 -12.08
N LEU A 115 -3.22 6.50 -10.79
CA LEU A 115 -4.33 7.36 -10.37
C LEU A 115 -4.10 8.82 -10.77
N ILE A 116 -2.88 9.34 -10.63
CA ILE A 116 -2.52 10.68 -11.10
C ILE A 116 -2.70 10.78 -12.62
N MET A 117 -2.23 9.78 -13.36
CA MET A 117 -2.41 9.70 -14.81
C MET A 117 -3.89 9.61 -15.21
N PHE A 118 -4.74 8.96 -14.39
CA PHE A 118 -6.18 8.89 -14.62
C PHE A 118 -6.86 10.27 -14.58
N PHE A 119 -6.46 11.15 -13.68
CA PHE A 119 -6.96 12.54 -13.65
C PHE A 119 -6.64 13.28 -14.95
N CYS A 120 -5.52 12.92 -15.63
CA CYS A 120 -5.12 13.51 -16.91
C CYS A 120 -5.86 12.89 -18.12
N PHE A 121 -6.05 11.56 -18.15
CA PHE A 121 -6.47 10.84 -19.36
C PHE A 121 -7.88 10.25 -19.35
N LYS A 122 -8.59 10.25 -18.22
CA LYS A 122 -10.01 9.82 -18.05
C LYS A 122 -10.38 8.47 -18.71
N LYS A 123 -9.51 7.46 -18.67
CA LYS A 123 -9.76 6.15 -19.26
C LYS A 123 -10.17 5.13 -18.20
N GLY A 124 -11.39 4.60 -18.33
CA GLY A 124 -12.02 3.72 -17.33
C GLY A 124 -11.26 2.41 -17.04
N TYR A 125 -10.50 1.85 -17.99
CA TYR A 125 -9.74 0.61 -17.75
C TYR A 125 -8.56 0.79 -16.76
N VAL A 126 -8.12 2.02 -16.50
CA VAL A 126 -7.10 2.29 -15.47
C VAL A 126 -7.55 1.79 -14.11
N PHE A 127 -8.84 1.95 -13.77
CA PHE A 127 -9.38 1.44 -12.50
C PHE A 127 -9.29 -0.09 -12.38
N VAL A 128 -9.52 -0.81 -13.48
CA VAL A 128 -9.44 -2.28 -13.49
C VAL A 128 -8.00 -2.73 -13.23
N ILE A 129 -7.03 -2.07 -13.87
CA ILE A 129 -5.61 -2.36 -13.69
C ILE A 129 -5.17 -2.03 -12.26
N CYS A 130 -5.53 -0.86 -11.74
CA CYS A 130 -5.20 -0.47 -10.37
C CYS A 130 -5.82 -1.43 -9.35
N GLY A 131 -7.09 -1.80 -9.51
CA GLY A 131 -7.74 -2.77 -8.62
C GLY A 131 -7.09 -4.16 -8.66
N ALA A 132 -6.64 -4.62 -9.83
CA ALA A 132 -5.88 -5.87 -9.94
C ALA A 132 -4.52 -5.79 -9.22
N LEU A 133 -3.80 -4.67 -9.36
CA LEU A 133 -2.54 -4.45 -8.66
C LEU A 133 -2.73 -4.37 -7.14
N GLU A 134 -3.80 -3.73 -6.65
CA GLU A 134 -4.12 -3.69 -5.22
C GLU A 134 -4.43 -5.08 -4.65
N LEU A 135 -5.13 -5.94 -5.40
CA LEU A 135 -5.35 -7.33 -5.01
C LEU A 135 -4.04 -8.11 -4.90
N ILE A 136 -3.13 -7.96 -5.87
CA ILE A 136 -1.80 -8.59 -5.83
C ILE A 136 -1.00 -8.07 -4.63
N THR A 137 -1.05 -6.76 -4.37
CA THR A 137 -0.41 -6.13 -3.21
C THR A 137 -0.93 -6.74 -1.90
N GLY A 138 -2.25 -6.88 -1.76
CA GLY A 138 -2.88 -7.52 -0.60
C GLY A 138 -2.41 -8.97 -0.40
N TRP A 139 -2.28 -9.74 -1.47
CA TRP A 139 -1.72 -11.09 -1.41
C TRP A 139 -0.26 -11.10 -0.93
N CYS A 140 0.58 -10.21 -1.47
CA CYS A 140 1.99 -10.11 -1.09
C CYS A 140 2.17 -9.72 0.39
N THR A 141 1.24 -8.96 0.96
CA THR A 141 1.32 -8.55 2.38
C THR A 141 0.70 -9.58 3.34
N PHE A 142 -0.11 -10.50 2.82
CA PHE A 142 -0.77 -11.54 3.64
C PHE A 142 0.10 -12.78 3.85
N ILE A 143 1.07 -13.04 2.96
CA ILE A 143 2.04 -14.15 3.05
C ILE A 143 3.12 -13.83 4.08
#